data_3affda6f59292f2f770aa04b7e1522a4
#
_entry.id   3affda6f59292f2f770aa04b7e1522a4
#
_cell.length_a   1.000
_cell.length_b   1.000
_cell.length_c   1.000
_cell.angle_alpha   90.00
_cell.angle_beta   90.00
_cell.angle_gamma   90.00
#
_symmetry.space_group_name_H-M   'P 1'
#
loop_
_entity.id
_entity.type
_entity.pdbx_description
1 polymer ?
#
loop_
_entity_poly.entity_id
_entity_poly.type
_entity_poly.pdbx_seq_one_letter_code
_entity_poly.pdbx_strand_id
1 'polypeptide(L)'
;MEWKMAPSGMAEAAGKVIATLHAAGREAYFVGGCIRDELLGRPVHDMDLTTSALPEEVMAMFTRCVPTGLAHGTVTVLQDGYSFEVTTYRTESGYADHRRPEHVFFVSDVQEDLRRRDFTINAICCGLDGQLVDPFGGAADLKHRLIRCVGTAEERFDEDALRMLRCVRFASVLDFAIAKNTWRGLLRQRDKLAHIAVERLRAELERMIEGPHPARGLGLLARSGLLPRGKAPFPWTGSDMAAAAALLAGIGELPGALLRWALLLHALKTPAAEADALMRAWTFPGATRSAVTSVLRVREAWTAALAEVPTESPGGTEALRRRWIAAVLALGTSATEGWLTLLEAVPEAASYQQRLGLAQAGPGAAVQLHVDMPGLGSALAEQVDPSEPKTDNAAVQPSGAPALSTGLLRSWSASMPLQTLAELAVTGNELAEALQKRPGPWLGELLHALLQAVAAGDIANNKQSLLQEAKRMDNDE
;
A
#
# COMPACT_ATOMS: atom_id res chain seq x y z
N MET A 1 -4.27 11.44 32.66
CA MET A 1 -3.37 10.58 31.82
C MET A 1 -2.12 11.39 31.55
N GLU A 2 -0.95 10.81 31.78
CA GLU A 2 0.31 11.40 31.32
C GLU A 2 0.54 10.93 29.88
N TRP A 3 0.61 11.88 28.94
CA TRP A 3 0.83 11.57 27.53
C TRP A 3 2.30 11.24 27.30
N LYS A 4 2.58 10.01 26.88
CA LYS A 4 3.94 9.50 26.61
C LYS A 4 4.20 9.33 25.12
N MET A 5 3.14 9.08 24.37
CA MET A 5 3.22 8.78 22.93
C MET A 5 2.87 9.97 22.04
N ALA A 6 2.24 11.01 22.63
CA ALA A 6 1.96 12.27 21.96
C ALA A 6 3.12 13.26 22.14
N PRO A 7 3.42 14.13 21.13
CA PRO A 7 4.30 15.27 21.32
C PRO A 7 3.82 16.14 22.50
N SER A 8 4.71 16.47 23.44
CA SER A 8 4.34 17.21 24.68
C SER A 8 3.63 18.53 24.38
N GLY A 9 4.13 19.32 23.42
CA GLY A 9 3.51 20.57 23.00
C GLY A 9 2.09 20.41 22.44
N MET A 10 1.82 19.31 21.72
CA MET A 10 0.48 19.01 21.20
C MET A 10 -0.47 18.64 22.36
N ALA A 11 -0.03 17.78 23.27
CA ALA A 11 -0.82 17.38 24.43
C ALA A 11 -1.14 18.57 25.36
N GLU A 12 -0.17 19.46 25.61
CA GLU A 12 -0.37 20.69 26.37
C GLU A 12 -1.34 21.65 25.70
N ALA A 13 -1.21 21.85 24.38
CA ALA A 13 -2.11 22.71 23.61
C ALA A 13 -3.54 22.17 23.61
N ALA A 14 -3.73 20.86 23.41
CA ALA A 14 -5.05 20.22 23.51
C ALA A 14 -5.64 20.34 24.93
N GLY A 15 -4.79 20.19 25.95
CA GLY A 15 -5.18 20.40 27.35
C GLY A 15 -5.70 21.83 27.63
N LYS A 16 -5.08 22.86 27.02
CA LYS A 16 -5.56 24.24 27.11
C LYS A 16 -6.93 24.42 26.45
N VAL A 17 -7.17 23.76 25.32
CA VAL A 17 -8.50 23.79 24.68
C VAL A 17 -9.55 23.19 25.60
N ILE A 18 -9.30 22.02 26.20
CA ILE A 18 -10.23 21.41 27.18
C ILE A 18 -10.41 22.28 28.40
N ALA A 19 -9.35 22.84 28.95
CA ALA A 19 -9.45 23.74 30.13
C ALA A 19 -10.28 24.98 29.84
N THR A 20 -10.20 25.56 28.66
CA THR A 20 -11.02 26.70 28.22
C THR A 20 -12.51 26.32 28.17
N LEU A 21 -12.83 25.14 27.62
CA LEU A 21 -14.21 24.63 27.61
C LEU A 21 -14.75 24.38 29.03
N HIS A 22 -13.92 23.77 29.90
CA HIS A 22 -14.27 23.55 31.31
C HIS A 22 -14.52 24.87 32.06
N ALA A 23 -13.69 25.92 31.85
CA ALA A 23 -13.86 27.23 32.46
C ALA A 23 -15.18 27.90 32.02
N ALA A 24 -15.70 27.55 30.84
CA ALA A 24 -17.01 27.99 30.36
C ALA A 24 -18.17 27.09 30.84
N GLY A 25 -17.91 26.14 31.74
CA GLY A 25 -18.90 25.21 32.26
C GLY A 25 -19.33 24.11 31.30
N ARG A 26 -18.49 23.81 30.30
CA ARG A 26 -18.75 22.76 29.31
C ARG A 26 -17.87 21.54 29.57
N GLU A 27 -18.45 20.34 29.47
CA GLU A 27 -17.65 19.12 29.48
C GLU A 27 -16.81 19.01 28.22
N ALA A 28 -15.60 18.52 28.36
CA ALA A 28 -14.72 18.21 27.21
C ALA A 28 -13.72 17.11 27.56
N TYR A 29 -13.42 16.25 26.57
CA TYR A 29 -12.53 15.12 26.71
C TYR A 29 -11.67 14.94 25.47
N PHE A 30 -10.50 14.36 25.64
CA PHE A 30 -9.80 13.66 24.55
C PHE A 30 -10.60 12.43 24.14
N VAL A 31 -10.62 12.06 22.86
CA VAL A 31 -11.49 10.97 22.40
C VAL A 31 -10.89 10.16 21.25
N GLY A 32 -11.18 8.87 21.22
CA GLY A 32 -11.00 8.04 20.04
C GLY A 32 -9.57 7.59 19.77
N GLY A 33 -9.03 7.95 18.59
CA GLY A 33 -7.75 7.47 18.10
C GLY A 33 -6.57 7.75 19.01
N CYS A 34 -6.45 8.95 19.52
CA CYS A 34 -5.38 9.36 20.43
C CYS A 34 -5.34 8.54 21.72
N ILE A 35 -6.51 8.26 22.32
CA ILE A 35 -6.61 7.44 23.53
C ILE A 35 -6.21 6.00 23.25
N ARG A 36 -6.71 5.42 22.16
CA ARG A 36 -6.35 4.08 21.73
C ARG A 36 -4.83 3.94 21.54
N ASP A 37 -4.23 4.86 20.79
CA ASP A 37 -2.82 4.77 20.44
C ASP A 37 -1.91 5.03 21.65
N GLU A 38 -2.27 5.95 22.55
CA GLU A 38 -1.58 6.15 23.82
C GLU A 38 -1.61 4.88 24.70
N LEU A 39 -2.79 4.26 24.85
CA LEU A 39 -2.95 3.02 25.64
C LEU A 39 -2.19 1.83 25.04
N LEU A 40 -1.96 1.83 23.74
CA LEU A 40 -1.18 0.81 23.02
C LEU A 40 0.32 1.10 22.96
N GLY A 41 0.78 2.25 23.46
CA GLY A 41 2.17 2.69 23.32
C GLY A 41 2.56 2.99 21.85
N ARG A 42 1.61 3.45 21.04
CA ARG A 42 1.81 3.82 19.63
C ARG A 42 1.92 5.33 19.49
N PRO A 43 2.71 5.85 18.52
CA PRO A 43 2.77 7.28 18.28
C PRO A 43 1.38 7.90 18.05
N VAL A 44 1.10 9.00 18.73
CA VAL A 44 -0.11 9.81 18.56
C VAL A 44 0.22 10.97 17.64
N HIS A 45 -0.48 11.05 16.50
CA HIS A 45 -0.22 12.07 15.47
C HIS A 45 -1.25 13.20 15.46
N ASP A 46 -2.45 12.94 15.95
CA ASP A 46 -3.57 13.86 16.06
C ASP A 46 -4.32 13.64 17.37
N MET A 47 -4.99 14.68 17.86
CA MET A 47 -5.81 14.63 19.07
C MET A 47 -7.18 15.19 18.78
N ASP A 48 -8.18 14.31 18.75
CA ASP A 48 -9.58 14.69 18.64
C ASP A 48 -10.15 14.99 20.02
N LEU A 49 -10.97 16.02 20.09
CA LEU A 49 -11.67 16.44 21.30
C LEU A 49 -13.18 16.33 21.10
N THR A 50 -13.89 15.99 22.16
CA THR A 50 -15.35 15.97 22.16
C THR A 50 -15.88 16.80 23.34
N THR A 51 -17.01 17.51 23.18
CA THR A 51 -17.50 18.47 24.16
C THR A 51 -19.03 18.55 24.18
N SER A 52 -19.59 18.99 25.33
CA SER A 52 -20.99 19.37 25.44
C SER A 52 -21.29 20.78 24.89
N ALA A 53 -20.25 21.56 24.53
CA ALA A 53 -20.44 22.88 23.94
C ALA A 53 -20.98 22.76 22.51
N LEU A 54 -21.93 23.60 22.13
CA LEU A 54 -22.43 23.73 20.78
C LEU A 54 -21.35 24.35 19.86
N PRO A 55 -21.38 24.09 18.54
CA PRO A 55 -20.37 24.62 17.61
C PRO A 55 -20.22 26.14 17.69
N GLU A 56 -21.32 26.87 17.82
CA GLU A 56 -21.32 28.33 17.91
C GLU A 56 -20.68 28.81 19.24
N GLU A 57 -20.83 28.05 20.32
CA GLU A 57 -20.20 28.35 21.61
C GLU A 57 -18.68 28.10 21.50
N VAL A 58 -18.25 27.00 20.86
CA VAL A 58 -16.83 26.75 20.59
C VAL A 58 -16.22 27.90 19.77
N MET A 59 -16.91 28.35 18.72
CA MET A 59 -16.42 29.46 17.89
C MET A 59 -16.37 30.79 18.65
N ALA A 60 -17.25 30.99 19.62
CA ALA A 60 -17.24 32.19 20.46
C ALA A 60 -16.10 32.19 21.49
N MET A 61 -15.68 31.02 21.97
CA MET A 61 -14.62 30.87 22.99
C MET A 61 -13.21 30.98 22.41
N PHE A 62 -13.02 30.62 21.14
CA PHE A 62 -11.70 30.54 20.53
C PHE A 62 -11.56 31.56 19.39
N THR A 63 -10.57 32.46 19.50
CA THR A 63 -10.31 33.49 18.48
C THR A 63 -9.79 32.95 17.15
N ARG A 64 -9.21 31.76 17.15
CA ARG A 64 -8.64 31.10 15.97
C ARG A 64 -9.29 29.74 15.79
N CYS A 65 -10.37 29.69 15.03
CA CYS A 65 -11.08 28.45 14.71
C CYS A 65 -11.58 28.47 13.25
N VAL A 66 -11.83 27.29 12.70
CA VAL A 66 -12.33 27.10 11.33
C VAL A 66 -13.57 26.19 11.40
N PRO A 67 -14.70 26.58 10.81
CA PRO A 67 -15.93 25.79 10.80
C PRO A 67 -15.84 24.65 9.76
N THR A 68 -15.02 23.63 10.02
CA THR A 68 -14.72 22.56 9.09
C THR A 68 -15.87 21.57 8.88
N GLY A 69 -16.81 21.48 9.83
CA GLY A 69 -17.89 20.50 9.78
C GLY A 69 -19.11 20.89 10.62
N LEU A 70 -19.59 22.14 10.54
CA LEU A 70 -20.71 22.65 11.38
C LEU A 70 -21.96 21.79 11.30
N ALA A 71 -22.32 21.32 10.10
CA ALA A 71 -23.48 20.44 9.92
C ALA A 71 -23.36 19.12 10.70
N HIS A 72 -22.14 18.76 11.09
CA HIS A 72 -21.84 17.57 11.88
C HIS A 72 -21.28 17.90 13.26
N GLY A 73 -21.37 19.16 13.69
CA GLY A 73 -20.97 19.59 15.02
C GLY A 73 -19.45 19.71 15.23
N THR A 74 -18.64 19.77 14.17
CA THR A 74 -17.17 19.82 14.29
C THR A 74 -16.64 21.20 13.94
N VAL A 75 -15.78 21.73 14.82
CA VAL A 75 -15.02 22.98 14.65
C VAL A 75 -13.53 22.64 14.83
N THR A 76 -12.69 23.08 13.91
CA THR A 76 -11.23 22.99 14.09
C THR A 76 -10.74 24.20 14.87
N VAL A 77 -10.18 23.97 16.05
CA VAL A 77 -9.57 25.01 16.91
C VAL A 77 -8.06 25.00 16.68
N LEU A 78 -7.49 26.20 16.48
CA LEU A 78 -6.04 26.40 16.35
C LEU A 78 -5.47 26.91 17.67
N GLN A 79 -4.65 26.10 18.33
CA GLN A 79 -4.03 26.42 19.62
C GLN A 79 -2.54 26.12 19.59
N ASP A 80 -1.71 27.08 19.93
CA ASP A 80 -0.24 26.95 20.05
C ASP A 80 0.46 26.30 18.83
N GLY A 81 -0.06 26.60 17.62
CA GLY A 81 0.47 26.05 16.36
C GLY A 81 -0.08 24.68 15.95
N TYR A 82 -0.92 24.09 16.77
CA TYR A 82 -1.61 22.83 16.48
C TYR A 82 -3.07 23.06 16.10
N SER A 83 -3.64 22.11 15.38
CA SER A 83 -5.07 22.09 15.00
C SER A 83 -5.77 20.91 15.69
N PHE A 84 -6.91 21.17 16.29
CA PHE A 84 -7.71 20.16 17.01
C PHE A 84 -9.13 20.15 16.47
N GLU A 85 -9.63 18.97 16.10
CA GLU A 85 -11.04 18.78 15.80
C GLU A 85 -11.82 18.68 17.11
N VAL A 86 -12.65 19.70 17.39
CA VAL A 86 -13.54 19.76 18.56
C VAL A 86 -14.94 19.45 18.08
N THR A 87 -15.48 18.30 18.50
CA THR A 87 -16.79 17.83 18.06
C THR A 87 -17.80 17.88 19.20
N THR A 88 -18.92 18.54 18.98
CA THR A 88 -20.05 18.55 19.91
C THR A 88 -20.65 17.15 20.06
N TYR A 89 -20.99 16.73 21.29
CA TYR A 89 -21.69 15.46 21.54
C TYR A 89 -22.94 15.39 20.70
N ARG A 90 -23.10 14.28 20.01
CA ARG A 90 -24.23 14.11 19.09
C ARG A 90 -24.72 12.69 19.00
N THR A 91 -25.99 12.56 18.69
CA THR A 91 -26.59 11.33 18.15
C THR A 91 -26.90 11.53 16.67
N GLU A 92 -27.01 10.45 15.97
CA GLU A 92 -27.23 10.42 14.51
C GLU A 92 -28.39 9.48 14.22
N SER A 93 -29.30 9.87 13.30
CA SER A 93 -30.42 9.04 12.88
C SER A 93 -30.75 9.24 11.41
N GLY A 94 -31.42 8.21 10.81
CA GLY A 94 -31.77 8.23 9.39
C GLY A 94 -30.54 8.12 8.50
N TYR A 95 -30.24 6.93 8.02
CA TYR A 95 -29.12 6.70 7.09
C TYR A 95 -29.66 6.17 5.77
N ALA A 96 -30.26 7.04 4.97
CA ALA A 96 -30.92 6.63 3.71
C ALA A 96 -29.94 6.02 2.69
N ASP A 97 -28.67 6.44 2.72
CA ASP A 97 -27.64 6.01 1.77
C ASP A 97 -26.56 5.13 2.41
N HIS A 98 -26.76 4.59 3.63
CA HIS A 98 -25.79 3.85 4.46
C HIS A 98 -24.45 4.61 4.66
N ARG A 99 -24.50 5.96 4.73
CA ARG A 99 -23.30 6.79 4.83
C ARG A 99 -23.47 8.03 5.70
N ARG A 100 -24.49 8.85 5.40
CA ARG A 100 -24.71 10.13 6.06
C ARG A 100 -25.97 10.07 6.88
N PRO A 101 -25.89 10.50 8.15
CA PRO A 101 -27.10 10.68 8.91
C PRO A 101 -27.94 11.79 8.28
N GLU A 102 -29.23 11.58 8.15
CA GLU A 102 -30.18 12.62 7.73
C GLU A 102 -30.34 13.68 8.80
N HIS A 103 -30.25 13.24 10.06
CA HIS A 103 -30.42 14.12 11.22
C HIS A 103 -29.28 13.94 12.20
N VAL A 104 -28.74 15.07 12.65
CA VAL A 104 -27.77 15.17 13.73
C VAL A 104 -28.43 15.92 14.88
N PHE A 105 -28.46 15.30 16.06
CA PHE A 105 -29.01 15.92 17.27
C PHE A 105 -27.88 16.09 18.27
N PHE A 106 -27.67 17.34 18.73
CA PHE A 106 -26.70 17.58 19.78
C PHE A 106 -27.26 17.12 21.12
N VAL A 107 -26.42 16.47 21.90
CA VAL A 107 -26.78 15.91 23.23
C VAL A 107 -25.80 16.40 24.29
N SER A 108 -26.16 16.24 25.55
CA SER A 108 -25.32 16.64 26.69
C SER A 108 -24.56 15.47 27.32
N ASP A 109 -24.89 14.23 26.97
CA ASP A 109 -24.26 13.04 27.55
C ASP A 109 -23.19 12.48 26.60
N VAL A 110 -21.95 12.44 27.08
CA VAL A 110 -20.82 11.89 26.36
C VAL A 110 -21.01 10.41 25.99
N GLN A 111 -21.75 9.65 26.80
CA GLN A 111 -22.00 8.21 26.52
C GLN A 111 -22.83 8.02 25.24
N GLU A 112 -23.75 8.94 24.95
CA GLU A 112 -24.54 8.91 23.72
C GLU A 112 -23.64 9.22 22.50
N ASP A 113 -22.69 10.16 22.59
CA ASP A 113 -21.70 10.40 21.53
C ASP A 113 -20.78 9.18 21.31
N LEU A 114 -20.36 8.54 22.39
CA LEU A 114 -19.55 7.33 22.28
C LEU A 114 -20.33 6.15 21.68
N ARG A 115 -21.63 6.06 21.89
CA ARG A 115 -22.50 4.98 21.39
C ARG A 115 -22.61 4.95 19.87
N ARG A 116 -22.52 6.08 19.17
CA ARG A 116 -22.58 6.13 17.70
C ARG A 116 -21.27 5.74 17.01
N ARG A 117 -20.17 5.60 17.76
CA ARG A 117 -18.85 5.27 17.20
C ARG A 117 -18.81 3.83 16.66
N ASP A 118 -17.82 3.56 15.84
CA ASP A 118 -17.67 2.28 15.12
C ASP A 118 -17.29 1.10 16.03
N PHE A 119 -16.18 1.24 16.76
CA PHE A 119 -15.60 0.18 17.57
C PHE A 119 -15.33 0.63 19.00
N THR A 120 -15.46 -0.30 19.96
CA THR A 120 -15.22 -0.05 21.38
C THR A 120 -13.87 0.59 21.65
N ILE A 121 -12.82 0.17 20.94
CA ILE A 121 -11.46 0.71 21.04
C ILE A 121 -11.32 2.17 20.60
N ASN A 122 -12.30 2.72 19.90
CA ASN A 122 -12.38 4.13 19.48
C ASN A 122 -13.47 4.89 20.24
N ALA A 123 -14.19 4.22 21.14
CA ALA A 123 -15.29 4.79 21.95
C ALA A 123 -14.85 4.97 23.41
N ILE A 124 -13.66 5.51 23.59
CA ILE A 124 -13.05 5.82 24.90
C ILE A 124 -12.74 7.31 24.93
N CYS A 125 -13.07 7.96 26.02
CA CYS A 125 -12.67 9.34 26.33
C CYS A 125 -11.71 9.37 27.53
N CYS A 126 -10.94 10.46 27.63
CA CYS A 126 -10.09 10.74 28.78
C CYS A 126 -10.22 12.22 29.19
N GLY A 127 -10.41 12.48 30.48
CA GLY A 127 -10.40 13.81 31.04
C GLY A 127 -8.99 14.35 31.28
N LEU A 128 -8.89 15.64 31.64
CA LEU A 128 -7.63 16.25 32.08
C LEU A 128 -7.06 15.59 33.35
N ASP A 129 -7.92 15.07 34.23
CA ASP A 129 -7.56 14.30 35.41
C ASP A 129 -6.99 12.92 35.10
N GLY A 130 -7.03 12.51 33.84
CA GLY A 130 -6.57 11.21 33.39
C GLY A 130 -7.56 10.07 33.59
N GLN A 131 -8.78 10.35 34.06
CA GLN A 131 -9.81 9.35 34.19
C GLN A 131 -10.39 8.99 32.83
N LEU A 132 -10.58 7.68 32.61
CA LEU A 132 -11.18 7.15 31.38
C LEU A 132 -12.70 7.05 31.53
N VAL A 133 -13.41 7.50 30.49
CA VAL A 133 -14.83 7.23 30.29
C VAL A 133 -14.93 6.15 29.21
N ASP A 134 -15.21 4.92 29.62
CA ASP A 134 -15.21 3.71 28.77
C ASP A 134 -16.47 2.87 29.01
N PRO A 135 -17.65 3.34 28.58
CA PRO A 135 -18.91 2.66 28.85
C PRO A 135 -19.08 1.36 28.06
N PHE A 136 -18.24 1.12 27.04
CA PHE A 136 -18.35 -0.03 26.14
C PHE A 136 -17.22 -1.05 26.28
N GLY A 137 -16.31 -0.85 27.26
CA GLY A 137 -15.23 -1.80 27.55
C GLY A 137 -14.10 -1.79 26.50
N GLY A 138 -13.87 -0.65 25.86
CA GLY A 138 -12.83 -0.51 24.85
C GLY A 138 -11.43 -0.75 25.37
N ALA A 139 -11.11 -0.31 26.61
CA ALA A 139 -9.82 -0.58 27.24
C ALA A 139 -9.58 -2.09 27.48
N ALA A 140 -10.63 -2.83 27.83
CA ALA A 140 -10.55 -4.29 27.94
C ALA A 140 -10.35 -4.95 26.56
N ASP A 141 -11.05 -4.48 25.54
CA ASP A 141 -10.86 -4.98 24.15
C ASP A 141 -9.46 -4.64 23.61
N LEU A 142 -8.88 -3.48 23.94
CA LEU A 142 -7.47 -3.15 23.64
C LEU A 142 -6.52 -4.17 24.28
N LYS A 143 -6.69 -4.45 25.57
CA LYS A 143 -5.89 -5.44 26.29
C LYS A 143 -5.99 -6.84 25.69
N HIS A 144 -7.19 -7.23 25.22
CA HIS A 144 -7.43 -8.52 24.58
C HIS A 144 -7.13 -8.54 23.08
N ARG A 145 -6.64 -7.43 22.51
CA ARG A 145 -6.34 -7.27 21.08
C ARG A 145 -7.55 -7.62 20.21
N LEU A 146 -8.70 -7.00 20.49
CA LEU A 146 -9.98 -7.35 19.89
C LEU A 146 -10.66 -6.14 19.23
N ILE A 147 -11.10 -6.29 17.99
CA ILE A 147 -11.97 -5.34 17.30
C ILE A 147 -13.42 -5.77 17.50
N ARG A 148 -14.17 -4.94 18.23
CA ARG A 148 -15.59 -5.15 18.52
C ARG A 148 -16.39 -3.91 18.18
N CYS A 149 -17.53 -4.06 17.48
CA CYS A 149 -18.47 -2.96 17.29
C CYS A 149 -19.06 -2.47 18.62
N VAL A 150 -19.34 -1.18 18.70
CA VAL A 150 -20.17 -0.62 19.77
C VAL A 150 -21.62 -1.08 19.54
N GLY A 151 -22.24 -1.69 20.52
CA GLY A 151 -23.60 -2.24 20.39
C GLY A 151 -23.71 -3.39 19.41
N THR A 152 -24.73 -3.37 18.55
CA THR A 152 -25.05 -4.43 17.59
C THR A 152 -24.30 -4.17 16.28
N ALA A 153 -23.49 -5.15 15.86
CA ALA A 153 -22.64 -4.99 14.67
C ALA A 153 -23.45 -4.76 13.39
N GLU A 154 -24.57 -5.46 13.24
CA GLU A 154 -25.47 -5.32 12.10
C GLU A 154 -26.01 -3.88 11.96
N GLU A 155 -26.39 -3.26 13.07
CA GLU A 155 -26.85 -1.86 13.09
C GLU A 155 -25.74 -0.89 12.72
N ARG A 156 -24.55 -1.06 13.34
CA ARG A 156 -23.38 -0.21 13.04
C ARG A 156 -22.95 -0.27 11.58
N PHE A 157 -23.01 -1.43 10.95
CA PHE A 157 -22.69 -1.61 9.54
C PHE A 157 -23.82 -1.16 8.61
N ASP A 158 -25.05 -1.15 9.10
CA ASP A 158 -26.20 -0.60 8.37
C ASP A 158 -26.14 0.93 8.28
N GLU A 159 -25.73 1.58 9.36
CA GLU A 159 -25.55 3.04 9.41
C GLU A 159 -24.44 3.54 8.45
N ASP A 160 -23.24 2.97 8.53
CA ASP A 160 -22.14 3.26 7.58
C ASP A 160 -21.44 1.95 7.21
N ALA A 161 -21.75 1.49 6.00
CA ALA A 161 -21.18 0.25 5.46
C ALA A 161 -19.65 0.31 5.32
N LEU A 162 -19.02 1.49 5.26
CA LEU A 162 -17.56 1.64 5.28
C LEU A 162 -16.95 1.09 6.57
N ARG A 163 -17.70 1.08 7.67
CA ARG A 163 -17.21 0.51 8.95
C ARG A 163 -16.79 -0.95 8.81
N MET A 164 -17.35 -1.71 7.84
CA MET A 164 -16.91 -3.07 7.55
C MET A 164 -15.47 -3.11 7.04
N LEU A 165 -15.11 -2.23 6.12
CA LEU A 165 -13.74 -2.13 5.61
C LEU A 165 -12.79 -1.55 6.67
N ARG A 166 -13.25 -0.58 7.47
CA ARG A 166 -12.53 -0.07 8.64
C ARG A 166 -12.25 -1.17 9.68
N CYS A 167 -13.21 -2.11 9.90
CA CYS A 167 -13.01 -3.27 10.77
C CYS A 167 -11.82 -4.12 10.30
N VAL A 168 -11.76 -4.44 9.02
CA VAL A 168 -10.65 -5.20 8.43
C VAL A 168 -9.34 -4.40 8.52
N ARG A 169 -9.37 -3.12 8.22
CA ARG A 169 -8.18 -2.25 8.34
C ARG A 169 -7.65 -2.17 9.77
N PHE A 170 -8.50 -1.94 10.77
CA PHE A 170 -8.05 -1.91 12.16
C PHE A 170 -7.51 -3.28 12.61
N ALA A 171 -8.14 -4.37 12.21
CA ALA A 171 -7.63 -5.72 12.50
C ALA A 171 -6.25 -5.97 11.87
N SER A 172 -6.01 -5.40 10.68
CA SER A 172 -4.72 -5.44 10.00
C SER A 172 -3.69 -4.53 10.69
N VAL A 173 -3.98 -3.23 10.81
CA VAL A 173 -3.03 -2.22 11.29
C VAL A 173 -2.63 -2.42 12.76
N LEU A 174 -3.56 -2.88 13.59
CA LEU A 174 -3.31 -3.15 15.02
C LEU A 174 -2.90 -4.59 15.31
N ASP A 175 -2.95 -5.47 14.32
CA ASP A 175 -2.78 -6.92 14.46
C ASP A 175 -3.73 -7.51 15.52
N PHE A 176 -5.01 -7.15 15.45
CA PHE A 176 -6.05 -7.56 16.38
C PHE A 176 -6.98 -8.61 15.78
N ALA A 177 -7.54 -9.47 16.62
CA ALA A 177 -8.64 -10.34 16.22
C ALA A 177 -9.94 -9.56 16.05
N ILE A 178 -10.86 -10.05 15.21
CA ILE A 178 -12.23 -9.51 15.11
C ILE A 178 -13.16 -10.36 15.97
N ALA A 179 -13.97 -9.71 16.80
CA ALA A 179 -14.95 -10.39 17.64
C ALA A 179 -15.96 -11.18 16.79
N LYS A 180 -16.37 -12.37 17.26
CA LYS A 180 -17.23 -13.29 16.50
C LYS A 180 -18.55 -12.66 16.05
N ASN A 181 -19.19 -11.87 16.92
CA ASN A 181 -20.41 -11.14 16.58
C ASN A 181 -20.15 -10.05 15.54
N THR A 182 -19.07 -9.29 15.68
CA THR A 182 -18.65 -8.27 14.70
C THR A 182 -18.39 -8.90 13.32
N TRP A 183 -17.67 -10.01 13.27
CA TRP A 183 -17.43 -10.73 12.02
C TRP A 183 -18.71 -11.26 11.38
N ARG A 184 -19.63 -11.83 12.18
CA ARG A 184 -20.93 -12.28 11.66
C ARG A 184 -21.76 -11.15 11.10
N GLY A 185 -21.82 -10.00 11.81
CA GLY A 185 -22.49 -8.80 11.35
C GLY A 185 -21.92 -8.30 10.03
N LEU A 186 -20.58 -8.27 9.91
CA LEU A 186 -19.90 -7.90 8.67
C LEU A 186 -20.31 -8.80 7.50
N LEU A 187 -20.32 -10.13 7.69
CA LEU A 187 -20.72 -11.07 6.63
C LEU A 187 -22.18 -10.91 6.21
N ARG A 188 -23.08 -10.58 7.15
CA ARG A 188 -24.50 -10.36 6.86
C ARG A 188 -24.76 -9.05 6.10
N GLN A 189 -23.98 -8.02 6.41
CA GLN A 189 -24.20 -6.66 5.88
C GLN A 189 -23.33 -6.32 4.67
N ARG A 190 -22.44 -7.21 4.23
CA ARG A 190 -21.40 -6.95 3.22
C ARG A 190 -21.93 -6.41 1.88
N ASP A 191 -23.16 -6.75 1.49
CA ASP A 191 -23.76 -6.29 0.23
C ASP A 191 -24.01 -4.78 0.23
N LYS A 192 -24.12 -4.16 1.42
CA LYS A 192 -24.27 -2.71 1.57
C LYS A 192 -23.02 -1.92 1.19
N LEU A 193 -21.87 -2.58 1.01
CA LEU A 193 -20.66 -1.94 0.53
C LEU A 193 -20.85 -1.30 -0.86
N ALA A 194 -21.82 -1.79 -1.64
CA ALA A 194 -22.21 -1.23 -2.92
C ALA A 194 -22.69 0.25 -2.86
N HIS A 195 -23.08 0.74 -1.68
CA HIS A 195 -23.52 2.13 -1.51
C HIS A 195 -22.35 3.10 -1.28
N ILE A 196 -21.16 2.59 -0.94
CA ILE A 196 -20.02 3.42 -0.56
C ILE A 196 -19.27 3.94 -1.80
N ALA A 197 -18.90 5.23 -1.76
CA ALA A 197 -18.10 5.85 -2.82
C ALA A 197 -16.71 5.20 -2.93
N VAL A 198 -16.22 5.05 -4.16
CA VAL A 198 -14.98 4.33 -4.48
C VAL A 198 -13.78 4.97 -3.79
N GLU A 199 -13.74 6.30 -3.70
CA GLU A 199 -12.68 7.07 -3.04
C GLU A 199 -12.54 6.70 -1.55
N ARG A 200 -13.67 6.49 -0.87
CA ARG A 200 -13.66 6.07 0.54
C ARG A 200 -13.17 4.64 0.70
N LEU A 201 -13.60 3.73 -0.19
CA LEU A 201 -13.12 2.35 -0.21
C LEU A 201 -11.61 2.33 -0.44
N ARG A 202 -11.13 3.08 -1.45
CA ARG A 202 -9.70 3.20 -1.75
C ARG A 202 -8.91 3.71 -0.55
N ALA A 203 -9.36 4.78 0.10
CA ALA A 203 -8.64 5.37 1.23
C ALA A 203 -8.44 4.38 2.40
N GLU A 204 -9.42 3.52 2.68
CA GLU A 204 -9.27 2.47 3.70
C GLU A 204 -8.31 1.36 3.25
N LEU A 205 -8.33 0.99 1.96
CA LEU A 205 -7.39 0.02 1.38
C LEU A 205 -5.96 0.55 1.37
N GLU A 206 -5.75 1.81 0.96
CA GLU A 206 -4.43 2.44 0.97
C GLU A 206 -3.84 2.41 2.39
N ARG A 207 -4.59 2.87 3.41
CA ARG A 207 -4.15 2.83 4.81
C ARG A 207 -3.86 1.40 5.31
N MET A 208 -4.58 0.40 4.81
CA MET A 208 -4.34 -1.01 5.15
C MET A 208 -3.06 -1.53 4.47
N ILE A 209 -2.86 -1.23 3.20
CA ILE A 209 -1.68 -1.65 2.42
C ILE A 209 -0.42 -0.96 2.94
N GLU A 210 -0.52 0.32 3.33
CA GLU A 210 0.59 1.08 3.93
C GLU A 210 0.91 0.65 5.36
N GLY A 211 -0.04 0.03 6.02
CA GLY A 211 0.09 -0.40 7.42
C GLY A 211 1.14 -1.48 7.65
N PRO A 212 1.36 -1.85 8.92
CA PRO A 212 2.41 -2.80 9.29
C PRO A 212 2.10 -4.26 8.92
N HIS A 213 0.84 -4.65 8.80
CA HIS A 213 0.45 -6.05 8.56
C HIS A 213 -0.50 -6.20 7.33
N PRO A 214 -0.10 -5.74 6.12
CA PRO A 214 -0.99 -5.73 4.95
C PRO A 214 -1.41 -7.14 4.50
N ALA A 215 -0.53 -8.15 4.61
CA ALA A 215 -0.86 -9.54 4.27
C ALA A 215 -2.06 -10.06 5.08
N ARG A 216 -2.11 -9.73 6.38
CA ARG A 216 -3.25 -10.07 7.26
C ARG A 216 -4.54 -9.41 6.78
N GLY A 217 -4.48 -8.12 6.43
CA GLY A 217 -5.62 -7.38 5.89
C GLY A 217 -6.16 -7.99 4.61
N LEU A 218 -5.28 -8.31 3.67
CA LEU A 218 -5.63 -8.97 2.41
C LEU A 218 -6.27 -10.35 2.64
N GLY A 219 -5.74 -11.14 3.58
CA GLY A 219 -6.35 -12.42 3.97
C GLY A 219 -7.75 -12.27 4.59
N LEU A 220 -7.99 -11.22 5.39
CA LEU A 220 -9.31 -10.91 5.94
C LEU A 220 -10.28 -10.45 4.84
N LEU A 221 -9.83 -9.63 3.88
CA LEU A 221 -10.62 -9.22 2.72
C LEU A 221 -11.03 -10.41 1.86
N ALA A 222 -10.10 -11.32 1.58
CA ALA A 222 -10.39 -12.56 0.84
C ALA A 222 -11.50 -13.38 1.53
N ARG A 223 -11.38 -13.59 2.85
CA ARG A 223 -12.34 -14.37 3.63
C ARG A 223 -13.70 -13.70 3.80
N SER A 224 -13.74 -12.37 3.84
CA SER A 224 -14.97 -11.61 4.00
C SER A 224 -15.79 -11.51 2.72
N GLY A 225 -15.14 -11.54 1.56
CA GLY A 225 -15.76 -11.27 0.27
C GLY A 225 -16.34 -9.87 0.15
N LEU A 226 -15.76 -8.87 0.84
CA LEU A 226 -16.23 -7.48 0.83
C LEU A 226 -16.00 -6.79 -0.51
N LEU A 227 -14.77 -6.86 -1.05
CA LEU A 227 -14.39 -6.07 -2.22
C LEU A 227 -15.22 -6.35 -3.48
N PRO A 228 -15.59 -7.61 -3.80
CA PRO A 228 -16.49 -7.90 -4.92
C PRO A 228 -17.89 -7.29 -4.80
N ARG A 229 -18.26 -6.79 -3.61
CA ARG A 229 -19.55 -6.17 -3.31
C ARG A 229 -19.52 -4.64 -3.39
N GLY A 230 -18.33 -4.03 -3.54
CA GLY A 230 -18.16 -2.59 -3.71
C GLY A 230 -18.55 -2.10 -5.11
N LYS A 231 -18.66 -0.77 -5.28
CA LYS A 231 -18.90 -0.14 -6.59
C LYS A 231 -17.72 -0.27 -7.56
N ALA A 232 -16.49 -0.33 -7.01
CA ALA A 232 -15.29 -0.48 -7.83
C ALA A 232 -15.15 -1.93 -8.30
N PRO A 233 -14.67 -2.17 -9.52
CA PRO A 233 -14.44 -3.51 -10.02
C PRO A 233 -13.38 -4.23 -9.15
N PHE A 234 -13.65 -5.47 -8.82
CA PHE A 234 -12.72 -6.37 -8.12
C PHE A 234 -12.82 -7.74 -8.78
N PRO A 235 -12.02 -8.00 -9.83
CA PRO A 235 -12.18 -9.16 -10.70
C PRO A 235 -11.71 -10.49 -10.06
N TRP A 236 -11.05 -10.42 -8.89
CA TRP A 236 -10.49 -11.60 -8.26
C TRP A 236 -11.44 -12.24 -7.25
N THR A 237 -11.44 -13.56 -7.23
CA THR A 237 -12.20 -14.36 -6.27
C THR A 237 -11.41 -14.57 -4.96
N GLY A 238 -12.06 -15.10 -3.93
CA GLY A 238 -11.37 -15.52 -2.72
C GLY A 238 -10.31 -16.62 -2.98
N SER A 239 -10.51 -17.46 -3.99
CA SER A 239 -9.53 -18.47 -4.40
C SER A 239 -8.32 -17.84 -5.08
N ASP A 240 -8.49 -16.81 -5.90
CA ASP A 240 -7.36 -16.09 -6.50
C ASP A 240 -6.50 -15.42 -5.42
N MET A 241 -7.15 -14.78 -4.45
CA MET A 241 -6.48 -14.17 -3.31
C MET A 241 -5.75 -15.21 -2.43
N ALA A 242 -6.35 -16.39 -2.25
CA ALA A 242 -5.72 -17.48 -1.51
C ALA A 242 -4.51 -18.06 -2.26
N ALA A 243 -4.60 -18.20 -3.59
CA ALA A 243 -3.48 -18.63 -4.43
C ALA A 243 -2.33 -17.61 -4.44
N ALA A 244 -2.64 -16.32 -4.30
CA ALA A 244 -1.63 -15.25 -4.22
C ALA A 244 -0.98 -15.12 -2.83
N ALA A 245 -1.53 -15.77 -1.78
CA ALA A 245 -1.15 -15.53 -0.39
C ALA A 245 0.34 -15.75 -0.12
N ALA A 246 0.95 -16.78 -0.73
CA ALA A 246 2.37 -17.06 -0.58
C ALA A 246 3.25 -15.92 -1.11
N LEU A 247 2.92 -15.37 -2.28
CA LEU A 247 3.63 -14.22 -2.86
C LEU A 247 3.40 -12.94 -2.05
N LEU A 248 2.25 -12.82 -1.39
CA LEU A 248 1.89 -11.65 -0.57
C LEU A 248 2.44 -11.69 0.85
N ALA A 249 3.03 -12.80 1.29
CA ALA A 249 3.57 -12.94 2.65
C ALA A 249 4.61 -11.86 2.98
N GLY A 250 5.49 -11.52 2.03
CA GLY A 250 6.52 -10.48 2.18
C GLY A 250 6.07 -9.05 1.87
N ILE A 251 4.78 -8.80 1.60
CA ILE A 251 4.30 -7.46 1.19
C ILE A 251 4.60 -6.37 2.24
N GLY A 252 4.65 -6.73 3.51
CA GLY A 252 4.97 -5.80 4.61
C GLY A 252 6.42 -5.32 4.60
N GLU A 253 7.34 -6.09 4.03
CA GLU A 253 8.77 -5.78 3.95
C GLU A 253 9.08 -4.76 2.85
N LEU A 254 8.17 -4.60 1.87
CA LEU A 254 8.36 -3.66 0.77
C LEU A 254 8.28 -2.21 1.25
N PRO A 255 9.22 -1.34 0.82
CA PRO A 255 9.20 0.07 1.13
C PRO A 255 8.08 0.78 0.35
N GLY A 256 7.16 1.38 1.08
CA GLY A 256 6.12 2.26 0.54
C GLY A 256 4.97 1.56 -0.20
N ALA A 257 3.87 2.29 -0.34
CA ALA A 257 2.62 1.81 -0.91
C ALA A 257 2.75 1.38 -2.38
N LEU A 258 3.56 2.08 -3.17
CA LEU A 258 3.71 1.83 -4.61
C LEU A 258 4.12 0.38 -4.89
N LEU A 259 5.19 -0.09 -4.25
CA LEU A 259 5.69 -1.46 -4.45
C LEU A 259 4.73 -2.50 -3.86
N ARG A 260 4.05 -2.19 -2.78
CA ARG A 260 3.02 -3.07 -2.20
C ARG A 260 1.81 -3.24 -3.13
N TRP A 261 1.37 -2.17 -3.79
CA TRP A 261 0.36 -2.27 -4.84
C TRP A 261 0.85 -3.03 -6.06
N ALA A 262 2.08 -2.78 -6.50
CA ALA A 262 2.69 -3.52 -7.60
C ALA A 262 2.79 -5.03 -7.28
N LEU A 263 3.20 -5.40 -6.06
CA LEU A 263 3.25 -6.79 -5.63
C LEU A 263 1.85 -7.43 -5.60
N LEU A 264 0.84 -6.74 -5.09
CA LEU A 264 -0.54 -7.24 -5.05
C LEU A 264 -1.03 -7.57 -6.47
N LEU A 265 -0.91 -6.62 -7.40
CA LEU A 265 -1.34 -6.81 -8.79
C LEU A 265 -0.49 -7.87 -9.52
N HIS A 266 0.81 -7.94 -9.21
CA HIS A 266 1.69 -8.97 -9.72
C HIS A 266 1.28 -10.38 -9.24
N ALA A 267 1.04 -10.55 -7.93
CA ALA A 267 0.63 -11.81 -7.32
C ALA A 267 -0.71 -12.31 -7.88
N LEU A 268 -1.59 -11.37 -8.23
CA LEU A 268 -2.88 -11.62 -8.88
C LEU A 268 -2.77 -11.77 -10.41
N LYS A 269 -1.55 -11.82 -10.95
CA LYS A 269 -1.23 -12.01 -12.39
C LYS A 269 -1.89 -10.98 -13.32
N THR A 270 -2.12 -9.77 -12.82
CA THR A 270 -2.79 -8.71 -13.58
C THR A 270 -1.84 -8.11 -14.61
N PRO A 271 -2.21 -8.07 -15.90
CA PRO A 271 -1.44 -7.35 -16.91
C PRO A 271 -1.39 -5.84 -16.64
N ALA A 272 -0.30 -5.17 -17.05
CA ALA A 272 -0.09 -3.75 -16.78
C ALA A 272 -1.24 -2.86 -17.32
N ALA A 273 -1.76 -3.18 -18.51
CA ALA A 273 -2.88 -2.45 -19.11
C ALA A 273 -4.18 -2.59 -18.30
N GLU A 274 -4.48 -3.81 -17.84
CA GLU A 274 -5.64 -4.08 -16.99
C GLU A 274 -5.46 -3.45 -15.60
N ALA A 275 -4.24 -3.45 -15.07
CA ALA A 275 -3.90 -2.79 -13.81
C ALA A 275 -4.16 -1.28 -13.88
N ASP A 276 -3.78 -0.59 -14.99
CA ASP A 276 -4.09 0.84 -15.16
C ASP A 276 -5.60 1.08 -15.20
N ALA A 277 -6.34 0.29 -15.97
CA ALA A 277 -7.79 0.41 -16.07
C ALA A 277 -8.47 0.19 -14.71
N LEU A 278 -8.05 -0.84 -13.96
CA LEU A 278 -8.54 -1.15 -12.63
C LEU A 278 -8.25 -0.01 -11.65
N MET A 279 -7.00 0.44 -11.55
CA MET A 279 -6.61 1.52 -10.65
C MET A 279 -7.29 2.85 -11.02
N ARG A 280 -7.58 3.08 -12.30
CA ARG A 280 -8.39 4.22 -12.76
C ARG A 280 -9.82 4.12 -12.25
N ALA A 281 -10.44 2.96 -12.35
CA ALA A 281 -11.78 2.71 -11.83
C ALA A 281 -11.84 2.86 -10.29
N TRP A 282 -10.75 2.57 -9.60
CA TRP A 282 -10.54 2.84 -8.17
C TRP A 282 -10.12 4.27 -7.86
N THR A 283 -10.15 5.17 -8.85
CA THR A 283 -9.85 6.61 -8.70
C THR A 283 -8.43 6.94 -8.20
N PHE A 284 -7.45 6.06 -8.46
CA PHE A 284 -6.05 6.36 -8.12
C PHE A 284 -5.50 7.55 -8.92
N PRO A 285 -4.63 8.38 -8.31
CA PRO A 285 -3.93 9.46 -9.03
C PRO A 285 -3.14 8.93 -10.23
N GLY A 286 -3.08 9.71 -11.31
CA GLY A 286 -2.38 9.33 -12.54
C GLY A 286 -0.91 8.95 -12.33
N ALA A 287 -0.19 9.72 -11.49
CA ALA A 287 1.20 9.44 -11.15
C ALA A 287 1.37 8.08 -10.47
N THR A 288 0.49 7.74 -9.49
CA THR A 288 0.52 6.45 -8.79
C THR A 288 0.26 5.31 -9.76
N ARG A 289 -0.77 5.44 -10.63
CA ARG A 289 -1.09 4.43 -11.65
C ARG A 289 0.10 4.19 -12.58
N SER A 290 0.66 5.26 -13.14
CA SER A 290 1.80 5.18 -14.04
C SER A 290 3.00 4.49 -13.38
N ALA A 291 3.31 4.83 -12.14
CA ALA A 291 4.44 4.25 -11.41
C ALA A 291 4.24 2.74 -11.15
N VAL A 292 3.05 2.34 -10.65
CA VAL A 292 2.73 0.92 -10.41
C VAL A 292 2.76 0.11 -11.69
N THR A 293 2.12 0.62 -12.75
CA THR A 293 2.04 -0.09 -14.03
C THR A 293 3.38 -0.17 -14.76
N SER A 294 4.28 0.80 -14.56
CA SER A 294 5.64 0.73 -15.10
C SER A 294 6.42 -0.44 -14.49
N VAL A 295 6.29 -0.70 -13.19
CA VAL A 295 6.90 -1.90 -12.55
C VAL A 295 6.34 -3.19 -13.17
N LEU A 296 5.03 -3.27 -13.42
CA LEU A 296 4.43 -4.44 -14.06
C LEU A 296 4.88 -4.61 -15.53
N ARG A 297 5.08 -3.51 -16.26
CA ARG A 297 5.62 -3.55 -17.64
C ARG A 297 7.06 -4.07 -17.67
N VAL A 298 7.88 -3.77 -16.65
CA VAL A 298 9.24 -4.38 -16.55
C VAL A 298 9.13 -5.90 -16.47
N ARG A 299 8.21 -6.44 -15.66
CA ARG A 299 7.92 -7.87 -15.61
C ARG A 299 7.57 -8.42 -16.99
N GLU A 300 6.65 -7.76 -17.70
CA GLU A 300 6.18 -8.20 -19.01
C GLU A 300 7.32 -8.21 -20.03
N ALA A 301 8.10 -7.12 -20.09
CA ALA A 301 9.24 -6.99 -20.98
C ALA A 301 10.30 -8.07 -20.70
N TRP A 302 10.59 -8.31 -19.41
CA TRP A 302 11.58 -9.34 -19.03
C TRP A 302 11.08 -10.75 -19.32
N THR A 303 9.83 -11.06 -19.05
CA THR A 303 9.22 -12.34 -19.35
C THR A 303 9.22 -12.62 -20.85
N ALA A 304 8.92 -11.61 -21.69
CA ALA A 304 9.00 -11.71 -23.14
C ALA A 304 10.44 -11.95 -23.61
N ALA A 305 11.40 -11.20 -23.06
CA ALA A 305 12.82 -11.37 -23.40
C ALA A 305 13.32 -12.79 -23.12
N LEU A 306 12.95 -13.38 -21.98
CA LEU A 306 13.31 -14.77 -21.62
C LEU A 306 12.64 -15.82 -22.51
N ALA A 307 11.45 -15.53 -23.04
CA ALA A 307 10.77 -16.44 -23.99
C ALA A 307 11.43 -16.42 -25.38
N GLU A 308 11.95 -15.26 -25.81
CA GLU A 308 12.56 -15.07 -27.11
C GLU A 308 14.05 -15.50 -27.18
N VAL A 309 14.78 -15.35 -26.05
CA VAL A 309 16.22 -15.58 -26.00
C VAL A 309 16.53 -16.74 -25.06
N PRO A 310 16.90 -17.94 -25.61
CA PRO A 310 17.36 -19.03 -24.77
C PRO A 310 18.66 -18.67 -24.04
N THR A 311 18.67 -18.83 -22.73
CA THR A 311 19.81 -18.48 -21.86
C THR A 311 21.08 -19.32 -22.17
N GLU A 312 20.89 -20.53 -22.65
CA GLU A 312 21.98 -21.48 -22.96
C GLU A 312 22.56 -21.29 -24.37
N SER A 313 22.00 -20.40 -25.21
CA SER A 313 22.50 -20.14 -26.53
C SER A 313 23.80 -19.33 -26.53
N PRO A 314 24.74 -19.54 -27.46
CA PRO A 314 25.90 -18.67 -27.64
C PRO A 314 25.43 -17.21 -27.83
N GLY A 315 25.86 -16.29 -26.94
CA GLY A 315 25.43 -14.89 -26.98
C GLY A 315 24.10 -14.60 -26.31
N GLY A 316 23.39 -15.59 -25.75
CA GLY A 316 22.09 -15.39 -25.09
C GLY A 316 22.14 -14.38 -23.93
N THR A 317 23.19 -14.45 -23.12
CA THR A 317 23.38 -13.48 -22.00
C THR A 317 23.52 -12.03 -22.50
N GLU A 318 24.26 -11.82 -23.59
CA GLU A 318 24.41 -10.48 -24.18
C GLU A 318 23.10 -9.97 -24.80
N ALA A 319 22.39 -10.87 -25.48
CA ALA A 319 21.05 -10.53 -26.02
C ALA A 319 20.09 -10.14 -24.91
N LEU A 320 20.06 -10.87 -23.78
CA LEU A 320 19.26 -10.52 -22.59
C LEU A 320 19.71 -9.21 -21.95
N ARG A 321 21.03 -8.96 -21.90
CA ARG A 321 21.56 -7.67 -21.41
C ARG A 321 21.02 -6.51 -22.24
N ARG A 322 21.02 -6.61 -23.56
CA ARG A 322 20.46 -5.60 -24.46
C ARG A 322 18.96 -5.40 -24.27
N ARG A 323 18.20 -6.49 -24.08
CA ARG A 323 16.77 -6.42 -23.78
C ARG A 323 16.50 -5.73 -22.44
N TRP A 324 17.34 -6.02 -21.43
CA TRP A 324 17.25 -5.33 -20.12
C TRP A 324 17.55 -3.84 -20.23
N ILE A 325 18.63 -3.46 -20.93
CA ILE A 325 18.97 -2.05 -21.19
C ILE A 325 17.82 -1.34 -21.90
N ALA A 326 17.23 -1.97 -22.93
CA ALA A 326 16.06 -1.39 -23.61
C ALA A 326 14.88 -1.18 -22.66
N ALA A 327 14.63 -2.12 -21.74
CA ALA A 327 13.59 -1.97 -20.72
C ALA A 327 13.89 -0.81 -19.73
N VAL A 328 15.16 -0.64 -19.31
CA VAL A 328 15.60 0.48 -18.47
C VAL A 328 15.36 1.82 -19.17
N LEU A 329 15.75 1.93 -20.45
CA LEU A 329 15.57 3.15 -21.25
C LEU A 329 14.08 3.49 -21.47
N ALA A 330 13.25 2.47 -21.71
CA ALA A 330 11.83 2.67 -22.01
C ALA A 330 10.97 2.95 -20.75
N LEU A 331 11.29 2.32 -19.62
CA LEU A 331 10.46 2.32 -18.42
C LEU A 331 11.07 3.11 -17.25
N GLY A 332 12.35 3.41 -17.33
CA GLY A 332 13.11 4.15 -16.34
C GLY A 332 13.72 3.28 -15.24
N THR A 333 14.79 3.78 -14.64
CA THR A 333 15.53 3.09 -13.54
C THR A 333 14.69 2.86 -12.30
N SER A 334 13.77 3.78 -11.97
CA SER A 334 12.88 3.63 -10.82
C SER A 334 11.93 2.42 -10.97
N ALA A 335 11.39 2.19 -12.16
CA ALA A 335 10.51 1.06 -12.40
C ALA A 335 11.26 -0.28 -12.40
N THR A 336 12.44 -0.32 -13.03
CA THR A 336 13.27 -1.53 -13.08
C THR A 336 13.82 -1.90 -11.71
N GLU A 337 14.30 -0.94 -10.92
CA GLU A 337 14.73 -1.17 -9.55
C GLU A 337 13.57 -1.58 -8.66
N GLY A 338 12.41 -0.95 -8.83
CA GLY A 338 11.20 -1.34 -8.11
C GLY A 338 10.81 -2.80 -8.38
N TRP A 339 10.91 -3.27 -9.61
CA TRP A 339 10.64 -4.66 -9.94
C TRP A 339 11.67 -5.63 -9.35
N LEU A 340 12.97 -5.28 -9.36
CA LEU A 340 14.01 -6.08 -8.72
C LEU A 340 13.82 -6.18 -7.22
N THR A 341 13.49 -5.06 -6.56
CA THR A 341 13.16 -5.03 -5.13
C THR A 341 11.96 -5.91 -4.80
N LEU A 342 10.95 -5.89 -5.66
CA LEU A 342 9.76 -6.73 -5.51
C LEU A 342 10.13 -8.23 -5.58
N LEU A 343 10.99 -8.62 -6.51
CA LEU A 343 11.47 -10.01 -6.64
C LEU A 343 12.24 -10.49 -5.41
N GLU A 344 13.01 -9.60 -4.77
CA GLU A 344 13.83 -9.94 -3.60
C GLU A 344 12.99 -10.06 -2.32
N ALA A 345 11.90 -9.31 -2.22
CA ALA A 345 11.02 -9.32 -1.05
C ALA A 345 10.06 -10.52 -0.99
N VAL A 346 9.94 -11.30 -2.07
CA VAL A 346 9.03 -12.45 -2.10
C VAL A 346 9.70 -13.66 -1.45
N PRO A 347 9.14 -14.26 -0.37
CA PRO A 347 9.75 -15.39 0.35
C PRO A 347 10.04 -16.63 -0.50
N GLU A 348 9.21 -16.86 -1.52
CA GLU A 348 9.41 -17.90 -2.54
C GLU A 348 10.24 -17.42 -3.73
N ALA A 349 11.00 -16.36 -3.54
CA ALA A 349 11.80 -15.73 -4.58
C ALA A 349 12.69 -16.76 -5.33
N ALA A 350 13.24 -17.74 -4.64
CA ALA A 350 14.08 -18.76 -5.24
C ALA A 350 13.36 -19.55 -6.36
N SER A 351 12.18 -20.09 -6.10
CA SER A 351 11.42 -20.85 -7.10
C SER A 351 10.81 -19.94 -8.18
N TYR A 352 10.47 -18.72 -7.79
CA TYR A 352 9.94 -17.72 -8.71
C TYR A 352 11.04 -17.11 -9.58
N GLN A 353 12.20 -16.79 -9.00
CA GLN A 353 13.40 -16.36 -9.73
C GLN A 353 13.89 -17.43 -10.69
N GLN A 354 13.85 -18.70 -10.30
CA GLN A 354 14.20 -19.81 -11.18
C GLN A 354 13.25 -19.91 -12.39
N ARG A 355 11.94 -19.70 -12.19
CA ARG A 355 10.96 -19.66 -13.29
C ARG A 355 11.14 -18.45 -14.22
N LEU A 356 11.73 -17.37 -13.72
CA LEU A 356 12.12 -16.19 -14.50
C LEU A 356 13.54 -16.29 -15.07
N GLY A 357 14.19 -17.47 -15.01
CA GLY A 357 15.55 -17.64 -15.49
C GLY A 357 16.62 -16.96 -14.64
N LEU A 358 16.30 -16.55 -13.40
CA LEU A 358 17.22 -15.91 -12.48
C LEU A 358 17.81 -16.94 -11.52
N ALA A 359 19.13 -16.94 -11.32
CA ALA A 359 19.78 -17.80 -10.34
C ALA A 359 19.49 -17.33 -8.89
N GLN A 360 19.49 -18.28 -7.97
CA GLN A 360 19.35 -17.99 -6.54
C GLN A 360 20.51 -17.12 -6.05
N ALA A 361 20.21 -16.07 -5.29
CA ALA A 361 21.21 -15.43 -4.43
C ALA A 361 21.69 -16.48 -3.41
N GLY A 362 23.01 -16.60 -3.21
CA GLY A 362 23.60 -17.62 -2.35
C GLY A 362 23.05 -17.60 -0.92
N PRO A 363 23.23 -18.67 -0.12
CA PRO A 363 22.61 -18.84 1.18
C PRO A 363 23.21 -17.87 2.22
N GLY A 364 22.56 -16.74 2.42
CA GLY A 364 23.06 -15.70 3.33
C GLY A 364 22.00 -14.80 3.92
N ALA A 365 20.72 -15.15 3.98
CA ALA A 365 19.71 -14.45 4.78
C ALA A 365 18.41 -15.27 4.87
N ALA A 366 18.46 -16.46 5.46
CA ALA A 366 17.23 -17.11 5.90
C ALA A 366 16.87 -16.60 7.29
N VAL A 367 16.01 -15.61 7.38
CA VAL A 367 15.30 -15.28 8.62
C VAL A 367 14.27 -16.39 8.83
N GLN A 368 14.52 -17.26 9.82
CA GLN A 368 13.54 -18.24 10.30
C GLN A 368 12.34 -17.50 10.89
N LEU A 369 11.26 -17.41 10.14
CA LEU A 369 9.95 -17.03 10.69
C LEU A 369 9.24 -18.29 11.17
N HIS A 370 9.26 -18.50 12.49
CA HIS A 370 8.33 -19.40 13.16
C HIS A 370 6.93 -18.79 13.05
N VAL A 371 6.08 -19.38 12.21
CA VAL A 371 4.65 -19.11 12.22
C VAL A 371 3.99 -20.18 13.07
N ASP A 372 3.80 -19.89 14.35
CA ASP A 372 2.89 -20.65 15.20
C ASP A 372 1.45 -20.35 14.75
N MET A 373 0.85 -21.31 14.06
CA MET A 373 -0.59 -21.36 13.79
C MET A 373 -1.26 -22.28 14.81
N PRO A 374 -2.01 -21.79 15.79
CA PRO A 374 -2.81 -22.67 16.62
C PRO A 374 -4.10 -23.08 15.91
N GLY A 375 -4.26 -24.35 15.63
CA GLY A 375 -5.54 -25.01 15.45
C GLY A 375 -5.90 -25.48 14.06
N LEU A 376 -5.32 -26.60 13.63
CA LEU A 376 -6.00 -27.62 12.81
C LEU A 376 -5.40 -28.99 13.18
N GLY A 377 -6.24 -29.83 13.72
CA GLY A 377 -5.89 -31.11 14.30
C GLY A 377 -5.34 -32.11 13.31
N SER A 378 -4.53 -32.95 13.89
CA SER A 378 -3.94 -34.18 13.41
C SER A 378 -4.85 -35.07 12.55
N ALA A 379 -4.33 -35.45 11.37
CA ALA A 379 -4.49 -36.80 10.83
C ALA A 379 -3.48 -37.01 9.69
N LEU A 380 -2.81 -38.16 9.76
CA LEU A 380 -1.96 -38.82 8.79
C LEU A 380 -0.46 -38.43 8.80
N ALA A 381 0.23 -39.04 9.76
CA ALA A 381 1.65 -39.37 9.63
C ALA A 381 1.75 -40.77 9.01
N GLU A 382 2.17 -40.84 7.75
CA GLU A 382 2.71 -42.08 7.20
C GLU A 382 4.24 -42.06 7.33
N GLN A 383 4.77 -43.12 7.92
CA GLN A 383 6.16 -43.40 8.15
C GLN A 383 6.87 -43.65 6.82
N VAL A 384 7.96 -42.95 6.57
CA VAL A 384 8.96 -43.31 5.53
C VAL A 384 10.23 -43.74 6.25
N ASP A 385 10.64 -44.97 5.94
CA ASP A 385 11.80 -45.71 6.43
C ASP A 385 13.13 -45.06 5.95
N PRO A 386 14.16 -44.84 6.79
CA PRO A 386 15.43 -44.27 6.40
C PRO A 386 16.46 -45.35 6.10
N SER A 387 16.42 -45.98 4.93
CA SER A 387 17.48 -46.84 4.48
C SER A 387 17.55 -46.96 2.97
N GLU A 388 18.22 -45.98 2.30
CA GLU A 388 18.86 -46.25 1.00
C GLU A 388 20.12 -45.37 0.83
N PRO A 389 21.14 -45.83 0.10
CA PRO A 389 22.53 -45.37 0.24
C PRO A 389 22.81 -44.11 -0.61
N LYS A 390 23.66 -43.27 -0.07
CA LYS A 390 24.26 -42.10 -0.73
C LYS A 390 25.08 -42.54 -1.95
N THR A 391 24.63 -42.19 -3.13
CA THR A 391 25.46 -42.18 -4.33
C THR A 391 26.16 -40.82 -4.44
N ASP A 392 27.48 -40.84 -4.37
CA ASP A 392 28.33 -39.69 -4.71
C ASP A 392 28.13 -39.31 -6.19
N ASN A 393 27.41 -38.20 -6.42
CA ASN A 393 27.43 -37.53 -7.69
C ASN A 393 28.39 -36.33 -7.60
N ALA A 394 29.60 -36.52 -8.10
CA ALA A 394 30.52 -35.44 -8.37
C ALA A 394 29.87 -34.45 -9.35
N ALA A 395 29.56 -33.26 -8.83
CA ALA A 395 29.01 -32.18 -9.63
C ALA A 395 30.07 -31.73 -10.65
N VAL A 396 29.79 -32.03 -11.90
CA VAL A 396 30.45 -31.40 -13.04
C VAL A 396 29.99 -29.92 -13.03
N GLN A 397 30.92 -29.01 -12.74
CA GLN A 397 30.68 -27.58 -12.90
C GLN A 397 30.50 -27.27 -14.40
N PRO A 398 29.38 -26.69 -14.84
CA PRO A 398 29.28 -26.20 -16.22
C PRO A 398 30.06 -24.90 -16.32
N SER A 399 30.90 -24.83 -17.33
CA SER A 399 31.75 -23.70 -17.69
C SER A 399 30.94 -22.45 -18.05
N GLY A 400 31.09 -21.37 -17.31
CA GLY A 400 31.49 -20.09 -17.90
C GLY A 400 30.48 -19.02 -18.16
N ALA A 401 29.15 -19.12 -18.02
CA ALA A 401 28.26 -17.97 -18.12
C ALA A 401 27.80 -17.53 -16.74
N PRO A 402 27.83 -16.22 -16.40
CA PRO A 402 27.33 -15.76 -15.13
C PRO A 402 25.83 -16.07 -15.02
N ALA A 403 25.43 -16.74 -13.94
CA ALA A 403 24.03 -17.06 -13.71
C ALA A 403 23.22 -15.77 -13.60
N LEU A 404 22.09 -15.68 -14.29
CA LEU A 404 21.20 -14.52 -14.22
C LEU A 404 20.72 -14.32 -12.77
N SER A 405 20.91 -13.11 -12.24
CA SER A 405 20.50 -12.72 -10.88
C SER A 405 20.02 -11.27 -10.85
N THR A 406 19.28 -10.88 -9.81
CA THR A 406 18.89 -9.48 -9.60
C THR A 406 20.11 -8.57 -9.50
N GLY A 407 21.19 -9.05 -8.86
CA GLY A 407 22.48 -8.35 -8.81
C GLY A 407 23.12 -8.14 -10.17
N LEU A 408 23.05 -9.14 -11.07
CA LEU A 408 23.55 -9.00 -12.44
C LEU A 408 22.73 -7.97 -13.22
N LEU A 409 21.40 -8.00 -13.12
CA LEU A 409 20.54 -7.02 -13.79
C LEU A 409 20.82 -5.59 -13.30
N ARG A 410 21.05 -5.41 -11.99
CA ARG A 410 21.50 -4.12 -11.43
C ARG A 410 22.85 -3.68 -11.98
N SER A 411 23.81 -4.62 -12.09
CA SER A 411 25.12 -4.30 -12.65
C SER A 411 25.02 -3.84 -14.12
N TRP A 412 24.13 -4.43 -14.89
CA TRP A 412 23.86 -3.98 -16.27
C TRP A 412 23.28 -2.57 -16.30
N SER A 413 22.31 -2.27 -15.44
CA SER A 413 21.76 -0.91 -15.31
C SER A 413 22.83 0.10 -14.89
N ALA A 414 23.66 -0.24 -13.91
CA ALA A 414 24.72 0.62 -13.41
C ALA A 414 25.87 0.83 -14.42
N SER A 415 26.08 -0.11 -15.34
CA SER A 415 27.13 -0.01 -16.37
C SER A 415 26.71 0.84 -17.59
N MET A 416 25.47 1.29 -17.66
CA MET A 416 25.01 2.13 -18.77
C MET A 416 25.69 3.51 -18.73
N PRO A 417 26.38 3.93 -19.79
CA PRO A 417 27.08 5.20 -19.81
C PRO A 417 26.14 6.42 -19.85
N LEU A 418 24.88 6.21 -20.28
CA LEU A 418 23.83 7.22 -20.29
C LEU A 418 22.44 6.58 -20.28
N GLN A 419 21.42 7.36 -19.93
CA GLN A 419 20.06 6.85 -19.72
C GLN A 419 18.99 7.69 -20.43
N THR A 420 19.33 8.88 -20.94
CA THR A 420 18.38 9.80 -21.54
C THR A 420 18.88 10.33 -22.89
N LEU A 421 17.95 10.71 -23.77
CA LEU A 421 18.26 11.34 -25.06
C LEU A 421 19.04 12.64 -24.90
N ALA A 422 18.85 13.36 -23.80
CA ALA A 422 19.53 14.65 -23.53
C ALA A 422 21.03 14.47 -23.28
N GLU A 423 21.49 13.27 -22.92
CA GLU A 423 22.88 12.94 -22.65
C GLU A 423 23.67 12.54 -23.93
N LEU A 424 22.97 12.33 -25.06
CA LEU A 424 23.64 12.08 -26.33
C LEU A 424 24.47 13.28 -26.79
N ALA A 425 25.71 12.98 -27.22
CA ALA A 425 26.63 14.02 -27.73
C ALA A 425 26.28 14.49 -29.17
N VAL A 426 25.02 14.34 -29.59
CA VAL A 426 24.48 14.80 -30.87
C VAL A 426 23.04 15.24 -30.70
N THR A 427 22.64 16.27 -31.40
CA THR A 427 21.27 16.78 -31.42
C THR A 427 20.50 16.26 -32.63
N GLY A 428 19.16 16.30 -32.56
CA GLY A 428 18.34 15.97 -33.71
C GLY A 428 18.59 16.83 -34.96
N ASN A 429 18.91 18.10 -34.77
CA ASN A 429 19.24 19.01 -35.89
C ASN A 429 20.55 18.61 -36.57
N GLU A 430 21.57 18.26 -35.81
CA GLU A 430 22.85 17.78 -36.34
C GLU A 430 22.73 16.47 -37.10
N LEU A 431 21.84 15.55 -36.64
CA LEU A 431 21.52 14.32 -37.37
C LEU A 431 20.79 14.62 -38.69
N ALA A 432 19.81 15.49 -38.66
CA ALA A 432 19.04 15.87 -39.85
C ALA A 432 19.95 16.54 -40.93
N GLU A 433 20.86 17.40 -40.48
CA GLU A 433 21.85 18.01 -41.37
C GLU A 433 22.84 16.98 -41.96
N ALA A 434 23.39 16.10 -41.11
CA ALA A 434 24.37 15.08 -41.52
C ALA A 434 23.81 14.04 -42.48
N LEU A 435 22.51 13.74 -42.39
CA LEU A 435 21.78 12.78 -43.25
C LEU A 435 21.07 13.49 -44.42
N GLN A 436 21.13 14.84 -44.48
CA GLN A 436 20.46 15.68 -45.51
C GLN A 436 18.94 15.36 -45.62
N LYS A 437 18.32 15.02 -44.52
CA LYS A 437 16.88 14.68 -44.43
C LYS A 437 16.11 15.75 -43.62
N ARG A 438 14.89 16.09 -44.06
CA ARG A 438 14.01 16.98 -43.28
C ARG A 438 13.59 16.29 -41.99
N PRO A 439 13.57 17.01 -40.84
CA PRO A 439 13.08 16.45 -39.58
C PRO A 439 11.68 15.78 -39.74
N GLY A 440 11.51 14.61 -39.18
CA GLY A 440 10.30 13.82 -39.26
C GLY A 440 10.28 12.70 -38.19
N PRO A 441 9.31 11.77 -38.19
CA PRO A 441 9.21 10.68 -37.22
C PRO A 441 10.49 9.82 -37.12
N TRP A 442 11.17 9.57 -38.24
CA TRP A 442 12.43 8.84 -38.35
C TRP A 442 13.51 9.34 -37.37
N LEU A 443 13.51 10.66 -37.10
CA LEU A 443 14.52 11.26 -36.23
C LEU A 443 14.39 10.80 -34.77
N GLY A 444 13.16 10.63 -34.29
CA GLY A 444 12.92 10.07 -32.97
C GLY A 444 13.35 8.60 -32.87
N GLU A 445 13.07 7.80 -33.88
CA GLU A 445 13.45 6.39 -33.96
C GLU A 445 14.97 6.24 -34.00
N LEU A 446 15.66 7.04 -34.83
CA LEU A 446 17.11 7.05 -34.93
C LEU A 446 17.79 7.48 -33.61
N LEU A 447 17.28 8.53 -32.95
CA LEU A 447 17.79 8.99 -31.65
C LEU A 447 17.64 7.89 -30.58
N HIS A 448 16.53 7.16 -30.55
CA HIS A 448 16.36 6.05 -29.63
C HIS A 448 17.28 4.85 -29.96
N ALA A 449 17.50 4.55 -31.23
CA ALA A 449 18.43 3.50 -31.65
C ALA A 449 19.88 3.85 -31.25
N LEU A 450 20.31 5.09 -31.48
CA LEU A 450 21.62 5.59 -31.04
C LEU A 450 21.76 5.55 -29.52
N LEU A 451 20.73 5.99 -28.78
CA LEU A 451 20.71 5.91 -27.33
C LEU A 451 20.89 4.47 -26.82
N GLN A 452 20.19 3.53 -27.44
CA GLN A 452 20.29 2.12 -27.09
C GLN A 452 21.69 1.55 -27.39
N ALA A 453 22.29 1.89 -28.53
CA ALA A 453 23.63 1.44 -28.91
C ALA A 453 24.70 1.99 -27.95
N VAL A 454 24.60 3.27 -27.55
CA VAL A 454 25.51 3.86 -26.55
C VAL A 454 25.29 3.21 -25.18
N ALA A 455 24.05 3.07 -24.76
CA ALA A 455 23.72 2.48 -23.44
C ALA A 455 24.19 1.03 -23.34
N ALA A 456 24.16 0.28 -24.45
CA ALA A 456 24.72 -1.07 -24.55
C ALA A 456 26.26 -1.10 -24.58
N GLY A 457 26.90 0.05 -24.82
CA GLY A 457 28.37 0.13 -24.97
C GLY A 457 28.86 -0.25 -26.34
N ASP A 458 28.00 -0.34 -27.37
CA ASP A 458 28.38 -0.71 -28.74
C ASP A 458 29.13 0.43 -29.44
N ILE A 459 28.77 1.66 -29.11
CA ILE A 459 29.36 2.88 -29.66
C ILE A 459 29.72 3.89 -28.58
N ALA A 460 30.75 4.67 -28.80
CA ALA A 460 31.12 5.72 -27.88
C ALA A 460 30.18 6.94 -28.00
N ASN A 461 29.83 7.56 -26.88
CA ASN A 461 29.03 8.78 -26.86
C ASN A 461 29.87 10.01 -27.25
N ASN A 462 30.25 10.08 -28.51
CA ASN A 462 30.88 11.29 -29.10
C ASN A 462 30.26 11.56 -30.47
N LYS A 463 30.30 12.82 -30.90
CA LYS A 463 29.63 13.28 -32.11
C LYS A 463 30.04 12.48 -33.36
N GLN A 464 31.32 12.17 -33.49
CA GLN A 464 31.86 11.48 -34.67
C GLN A 464 31.29 10.04 -34.77
N SER A 465 31.40 9.27 -33.71
CA SER A 465 30.88 7.90 -33.65
C SER A 465 29.37 7.85 -33.87
N LEU A 466 28.62 8.77 -33.27
CA LEU A 466 27.16 8.85 -33.40
C LEU A 466 26.72 9.18 -34.83
N LEU A 467 27.40 10.15 -35.50
CA LEU A 467 27.10 10.49 -36.89
C LEU A 467 27.49 9.37 -37.88
N GLN A 468 28.57 8.66 -37.59
CA GLN A 468 28.96 7.50 -38.38
C GLN A 468 27.93 6.35 -38.30
N GLU A 469 27.49 6.07 -37.08
CA GLU A 469 26.47 5.02 -36.84
C GLU A 469 25.12 5.43 -37.41
N ALA A 470 24.74 6.69 -37.29
CA ALA A 470 23.51 7.22 -37.88
C ALA A 470 23.48 7.02 -39.40
N LYS A 471 24.60 7.26 -40.09
CA LYS A 471 24.76 7.04 -41.56
C LYS A 471 24.69 5.56 -41.90
N ARG A 472 25.25 4.68 -41.05
CA ARG A 472 25.18 3.23 -41.25
C ARG A 472 23.73 2.73 -41.16
N MET A 473 23.02 3.12 -40.11
CA MET A 473 21.61 2.76 -39.90
C MET A 473 20.70 3.27 -41.03
N ASP A 474 20.98 4.47 -41.53
CA ASP A 474 20.22 5.07 -42.64
C ASP A 474 20.42 4.36 -44.00
N ASN A 475 21.58 3.75 -44.20
CA ASN A 475 21.88 3.00 -45.43
C ASN A 475 21.40 1.54 -45.42
N ASP A 476 21.09 1.01 -44.22
CA ASP A 476 20.59 -0.36 -44.02
C ASP A 476 19.05 -0.44 -44.13
N GLU A 477 18.33 0.71 -44.18
CA GLU A 477 16.89 0.86 -44.48
C GLU A 477 16.66 1.09 -45.98
#